data_01e68bd392b5f27a1eb1ca55a3fecd76
#
_entry.id   01e68bd392b5f27a1eb1ca55a3fecd76
#
_cell.length_a   1.000
_cell.length_b   1.000
_cell.length_c   1.000
_cell.angle_alpha   90.00
_cell.angle_beta   90.00
_cell.angle_gamma   90.00
#
_symmetry.space_group_name_H-M   'P 1'
#
loop_
_entity.id
_entity.type
_entity.pdbx_description
1 polymer ?
#
loop_
_entity_poly.entity_id
_entity_poly.type
_entity_poly.pdbx_seq_one_letter_code
_entity_poly.pdbx_strand_id
1 'polypeptide(L)'
;MKTTRRDFIRTGALAVLGASMLPEADSEFQKQKAKNEKQKEKPKQNQKQKTMTGLQLYSVRDDMTKDPRGSLKKLAAMGYVYVEHANYVNQKFYGFQAQEFRKILDDLGLKMISGHTVMGKQHWDESKKDFSDSWKKLVDDAAVLGQKWVISPSMDESMRKNYDDFKRYMDIFNLNGKLCQKQGMKFGYHNHDFEFSEKLNGEKLFDIIMKSIDPALVALQLDMGNLYNGGAVALDVMNQYPGRFEIMHVKDEIPSKEGNEKYESTILGQGIVKTKEVCDLGKTKGGTICYIIEQESYQGKTPMDCCQEDLKIMKSWGY
;
A
#
# COMPACT_ATOMS: atom_id res chain seq x y z
N MET A 1 -25.51 -52.62 25.06
CA MET A 1 -26.74 -53.10 24.43
C MET A 1 -27.11 -52.04 23.41
N LYS A 2 -26.80 -52.23 22.18
CA LYS A 2 -27.43 -52.78 20.97
C LYS A 2 -28.95 -52.54 20.96
N THR A 3 -29.41 -51.76 19.97
CA THR A 3 -30.32 -52.07 18.85
C THR A 3 -30.87 -50.77 18.28
N THR A 4 -30.64 -50.41 17.10
CA THR A 4 -30.95 -50.77 15.72
C THR A 4 -32.44 -50.61 15.29
N ARG A 5 -32.61 -49.76 14.26
CA ARG A 5 -33.32 -49.94 12.98
C ARG A 5 -34.86 -49.95 12.93
N ARG A 6 -35.36 -49.13 11.98
CA ARG A 6 -36.19 -49.46 10.82
C ARG A 6 -37.72 -49.54 10.94
N ASP A 7 -38.29 -48.87 9.94
CA ASP A 7 -39.43 -49.18 9.08
C ASP A 7 -40.85 -49.04 9.65
N PHE A 8 -41.69 -48.25 8.98
CA PHE A 8 -42.80 -48.81 8.27
C PHE A 8 -43.42 -47.88 7.19
N ILE A 9 -43.77 -48.52 6.14
CA ILE A 9 -44.21 -48.16 4.79
C ILE A 9 -45.76 -48.21 4.73
N ARG A 10 -46.34 -47.35 3.81
CA ARG A 10 -47.58 -47.59 3.00
C ARG A 10 -48.96 -47.50 3.70
N THR A 11 -49.88 -46.82 3.10
CA THR A 11 -50.80 -46.94 1.92
C THR A 11 -51.89 -45.89 2.14
N GLY A 12 -52.47 -45.29 1.18
CA GLY A 12 -53.22 -45.61 0.01
C GLY A 12 -53.95 -44.45 -0.61
N ALA A 13 -54.19 -44.52 -1.87
CA ALA A 13 -54.82 -43.59 -2.73
C ALA A 13 -56.37 -43.46 -2.56
N LEU A 14 -56.90 -42.29 -2.90
CA LEU A 14 -58.17 -42.19 -3.69
C LEU A 14 -58.32 -40.79 -4.28
N ALA A 15 -58.63 -40.75 -5.55
CA ALA A 15 -58.83 -39.58 -6.37
C ALA A 15 -60.24 -38.98 -6.18
N VAL A 16 -60.36 -37.64 -6.24
CA VAL A 16 -61.59 -36.98 -6.67
C VAL A 16 -61.22 -35.75 -7.52
N LEU A 17 -61.75 -35.73 -8.73
CA LEU A 17 -61.70 -34.65 -9.69
C LEU A 17 -62.48 -33.41 -9.14
N GLY A 18 -61.84 -32.27 -9.22
CA GLY A 18 -62.49 -30.97 -9.01
C GLY A 18 -61.74 -29.91 -9.78
N ALA A 19 -62.23 -29.56 -10.93
CA ALA A 19 -61.76 -28.38 -11.68
C ALA A 19 -62.18 -27.10 -10.99
N SER A 20 -61.24 -26.26 -10.63
CA SER A 20 -61.49 -24.86 -10.33
C SER A 20 -60.30 -24.01 -10.76
N MET A 21 -60.66 -22.98 -11.52
CA MET A 21 -59.80 -21.95 -12.11
C MET A 21 -58.81 -21.37 -11.06
N LEU A 22 -57.53 -21.31 -11.40
CA LEU A 22 -56.52 -20.54 -10.69
C LEU A 22 -56.25 -19.24 -11.43
N PRO A 23 -56.09 -18.12 -10.73
CA PRO A 23 -55.92 -16.81 -11.35
C PRO A 23 -54.51 -16.56 -11.85
N GLU A 24 -54.41 -15.72 -12.90
CA GLU A 24 -53.20 -15.29 -13.64
C GLU A 24 -52.07 -14.61 -12.82
N ALA A 25 -52.11 -14.62 -11.51
CA ALA A 25 -51.10 -13.95 -10.64
C ALA A 25 -49.72 -14.61 -10.63
N ASP A 26 -49.63 -15.90 -10.98
CA ASP A 26 -48.36 -16.65 -10.93
C ASP A 26 -47.40 -16.37 -12.12
N SER A 27 -47.96 -15.90 -13.24
CA SER A 27 -47.13 -15.64 -14.43
C SER A 27 -46.34 -14.33 -14.35
N GLU A 28 -46.87 -13.31 -13.65
CA GLU A 28 -46.15 -12.03 -13.44
C GLU A 28 -45.05 -12.16 -12.40
N PHE A 29 -45.26 -12.92 -11.33
CA PHE A 29 -44.24 -13.17 -10.30
C PHE A 29 -43.03 -13.93 -10.85
N GLN A 30 -43.30 -14.92 -11.73
CA GLN A 30 -42.24 -15.68 -12.43
C GLN A 30 -41.49 -14.78 -13.45
N LYS A 31 -42.20 -13.89 -14.17
CA LYS A 31 -41.60 -12.92 -15.09
C LYS A 31 -40.77 -11.85 -14.35
N GLN A 32 -41.21 -11.44 -13.16
CA GLN A 32 -40.48 -10.48 -12.31
C GLN A 32 -39.22 -11.10 -11.72
N LYS A 33 -39.27 -12.38 -11.30
CA LYS A 33 -38.13 -13.14 -10.81
C LYS A 33 -37.08 -13.33 -11.90
N ALA A 34 -37.50 -13.69 -13.11
CA ALA A 34 -36.62 -13.86 -14.27
C ALA A 34 -36.02 -12.53 -14.78
N LYS A 35 -36.70 -11.39 -14.61
CA LYS A 35 -36.15 -10.05 -14.88
C LYS A 35 -35.10 -9.63 -13.82
N ASN A 36 -35.34 -9.95 -12.55
CA ASN A 36 -34.40 -9.65 -11.47
C ASN A 36 -33.14 -10.54 -11.51
N GLU A 37 -33.24 -11.78 -11.97
CA GLU A 37 -32.09 -12.65 -12.18
C GLU A 37 -31.25 -12.22 -13.40
N LYS A 38 -31.86 -11.74 -14.47
CA LYS A 38 -31.16 -11.17 -15.63
C LYS A 38 -30.50 -9.81 -15.37
N GLN A 39 -30.86 -9.08 -14.30
CA GLN A 39 -30.22 -7.85 -13.88
C GLN A 39 -29.02 -8.09 -12.95
N LYS A 40 -28.82 -9.33 -12.43
CA LYS A 40 -27.69 -9.64 -11.54
C LYS A 40 -26.40 -10.06 -12.28
N GLU A 41 -26.45 -10.28 -13.58
CA GLU A 41 -25.29 -10.67 -14.38
C GLU A 41 -25.00 -9.67 -15.52
N LYS A 42 -24.86 -8.39 -15.21
CA LYS A 42 -23.98 -7.55 -16.02
C LYS A 42 -22.57 -7.72 -15.46
N PRO A 43 -21.60 -8.23 -16.25
CA PRO A 43 -20.22 -8.21 -15.80
C PRO A 43 -19.90 -6.73 -15.47
N LYS A 44 -19.47 -6.47 -14.25
CA LYS A 44 -18.87 -5.18 -13.90
C LYS A 44 -17.80 -4.94 -14.97
N GLN A 45 -18.06 -4.01 -15.89
CA GLN A 45 -17.03 -3.51 -16.76
C GLN A 45 -15.85 -3.20 -15.85
N ASN A 46 -14.74 -3.92 -16.02
CA ASN A 46 -13.46 -3.62 -15.43
C ASN A 46 -13.12 -2.19 -15.88
N GLN A 47 -13.54 -1.19 -15.13
CA GLN A 47 -12.93 0.12 -15.21
C GLN A 47 -11.47 -0.15 -14.85
N LYS A 48 -10.58 -0.12 -15.84
CA LYS A 48 -9.13 -0.17 -15.62
C LYS A 48 -8.84 0.87 -14.54
N GLN A 49 -8.60 0.41 -13.33
CA GLN A 49 -8.28 1.28 -12.21
C GLN A 49 -7.02 2.03 -12.64
N LYS A 50 -7.15 3.37 -12.79
CA LYS A 50 -6.05 4.20 -13.27
C LYS A 50 -4.92 4.10 -12.24
N THR A 51 -3.79 3.54 -12.64
CA THR A 51 -2.59 3.47 -11.80
C THR A 51 -2.12 4.88 -11.46
N MET A 52 -1.69 5.08 -10.22
CA MET A 52 -1.10 6.32 -9.77
C MET A 52 0.42 6.16 -9.83
N THR A 53 1.10 7.09 -10.52
CA THR A 53 2.57 7.15 -10.56
C THR A 53 3.02 8.45 -9.94
N GLY A 54 3.88 8.38 -8.94
CA GLY A 54 4.36 9.51 -8.16
C GLY A 54 5.86 9.48 -7.92
N LEU A 55 6.34 10.45 -7.14
CA LEU A 55 7.73 10.56 -6.72
C LEU A 55 7.81 10.64 -5.19
N GLN A 56 8.71 9.86 -4.58
CA GLN A 56 9.17 10.07 -3.22
C GLN A 56 10.10 11.30 -3.18
N LEU A 57 9.71 12.32 -2.40
CA LEU A 57 10.45 13.58 -2.34
C LEU A 57 11.83 13.47 -1.68
N TYR A 58 12.14 12.31 -1.07
CA TYR A 58 13.49 11.99 -0.62
C TYR A 58 14.49 11.90 -1.77
N SER A 59 14.02 11.53 -2.96
CA SER A 59 14.84 11.53 -4.18
C SER A 59 15.40 12.91 -4.56
N VAL A 60 14.80 13.97 -4.07
CA VAL A 60 15.24 15.37 -4.26
C VAL A 60 15.38 16.10 -2.93
N ARG A 61 15.80 15.36 -1.87
CA ARG A 61 15.85 15.84 -0.48
C ARG A 61 16.63 17.14 -0.27
N ASP A 62 17.74 17.28 -0.98
CA ASP A 62 18.59 18.49 -0.86
C ASP A 62 17.92 19.70 -1.54
N ASP A 63 17.28 19.50 -2.70
CA ASP A 63 16.50 20.53 -3.37
C ASP A 63 15.29 20.94 -2.52
N MET A 64 14.57 19.96 -1.94
CA MET A 64 13.44 20.19 -1.04
C MET A 64 13.84 20.91 0.24
N THR A 65 15.05 20.68 0.75
CA THR A 65 15.57 21.39 1.92
C THR A 65 15.91 22.85 1.60
N LYS A 66 16.46 23.10 0.41
CA LYS A 66 16.88 24.46 -0.01
C LYS A 66 15.70 25.32 -0.45
N ASP A 67 14.83 24.80 -1.30
CA ASP A 67 13.68 25.52 -1.86
C ASP A 67 12.52 24.55 -2.16
N PRO A 68 11.68 24.23 -1.16
CA PRO A 68 10.56 23.30 -1.36
C PRO A 68 9.58 23.77 -2.45
N ARG A 69 9.26 25.06 -2.52
CA ARG A 69 8.30 25.60 -3.49
C ARG A 69 8.85 25.52 -4.92
N GLY A 70 10.09 25.90 -5.13
CA GLY A 70 10.76 25.83 -6.43
C GLY A 70 10.96 24.38 -6.89
N SER A 71 11.29 23.47 -5.98
CA SER A 71 11.45 22.05 -6.25
C SER A 71 10.12 21.42 -6.69
N LEU A 72 9.04 21.63 -5.96
CA LEU A 72 7.70 21.17 -6.31
C LEU A 72 7.24 21.74 -7.66
N LYS A 73 7.52 23.03 -7.95
CA LYS A 73 7.21 23.65 -9.25
C LYS A 73 7.95 22.98 -10.40
N LYS A 74 9.23 22.61 -10.22
CA LYS A 74 10.01 21.87 -11.22
C LYS A 74 9.41 20.48 -11.46
N LEU A 75 9.08 19.75 -10.39
CA LEU A 75 8.46 18.41 -10.50
C LEU A 75 7.10 18.46 -11.22
N ALA A 76 6.26 19.44 -10.89
CA ALA A 76 4.99 19.65 -11.60
C ALA A 76 5.22 19.95 -13.09
N ALA A 77 6.22 20.78 -13.44
CA ALA A 77 6.58 21.09 -14.83
C ALA A 77 7.11 19.87 -15.61
N MET A 78 7.75 18.89 -14.94
CA MET A 78 8.14 17.61 -15.53
C MET A 78 6.93 16.70 -15.82
N GLY A 79 5.78 16.99 -15.20
CA GLY A 79 4.54 16.24 -15.36
C GLY A 79 4.28 15.20 -14.29
N TYR A 80 4.88 15.32 -13.12
CA TYR A 80 4.44 14.61 -11.93
C TYR A 80 3.08 15.15 -11.48
N VAL A 81 2.21 14.24 -11.00
CA VAL A 81 0.90 14.57 -10.42
C VAL A 81 0.84 14.16 -8.96
N TYR A 82 1.47 13.03 -8.65
CA TYR A 82 1.48 12.48 -7.29
C TYR A 82 2.88 12.60 -6.68
N VAL A 83 2.93 12.91 -5.40
CA VAL A 83 4.16 12.98 -4.61
C VAL A 83 3.94 12.33 -3.25
N GLU A 84 5.03 11.83 -2.68
CA GLU A 84 5.09 11.29 -1.33
C GLU A 84 6.12 12.08 -0.52
N HIS A 85 5.75 12.57 0.68
CA HIS A 85 6.70 13.32 1.49
C HIS A 85 7.63 12.41 2.30
N ALA A 86 8.82 12.96 2.64
CA ALA A 86 9.78 12.35 3.55
C ALA A 86 10.16 13.29 4.71
N ASN A 87 9.39 14.36 4.92
CA ASN A 87 9.70 15.34 5.96
C ASN A 87 8.42 15.82 6.63
N TYR A 88 8.25 15.42 7.90
CA TYR A 88 7.27 15.99 8.82
C TYR A 88 7.97 16.21 10.15
N VAL A 89 8.37 17.46 10.40
CA VAL A 89 9.16 17.84 11.56
C VAL A 89 8.48 19.04 12.25
N ASN A 90 8.39 19.00 13.59
CA ASN A 90 7.74 20.03 14.38
C ASN A 90 6.31 20.36 13.89
N GLN A 91 5.55 19.33 13.56
CA GLN A 91 4.18 19.43 13.03
C GLN A 91 4.06 20.26 11.75
N LYS A 92 5.07 20.20 10.89
CA LYS A 92 5.15 20.91 9.61
C LYS A 92 5.71 20.00 8.53
N PHE A 93 5.20 20.14 7.31
CA PHE A 93 5.74 19.51 6.10
C PHE A 93 6.71 20.49 5.42
N TYR A 94 7.99 20.17 5.37
CA TYR A 94 9.01 21.04 4.78
C TYR A 94 8.96 22.49 5.27
N GLY A 95 8.62 22.69 6.57
CA GLY A 95 8.52 23.99 7.21
C GLY A 95 7.14 24.66 7.12
N PHE A 96 6.19 24.13 6.36
CA PHE A 96 4.83 24.67 6.19
C PHE A 96 3.80 23.95 7.07
N GLN A 97 2.80 24.68 7.54
CA GLN A 97 1.61 24.07 8.15
C GLN A 97 0.83 23.26 7.10
N ALA A 98 0.07 22.25 7.53
CA ALA A 98 -0.62 21.32 6.63
C ALA A 98 -1.53 22.06 5.61
N GLN A 99 -2.33 23.02 6.05
CA GLN A 99 -3.21 23.81 5.17
C GLN A 99 -2.44 24.64 4.15
N GLU A 100 -1.33 25.25 4.57
CA GLU A 100 -0.47 26.02 3.68
C GLU A 100 0.20 25.12 2.65
N PHE A 101 0.73 23.96 3.09
CA PHE A 101 1.38 23.02 2.19
C PHE A 101 0.38 22.41 1.20
N ARG A 102 -0.84 22.10 1.66
CA ARG A 102 -1.93 21.67 0.79
C ARG A 102 -2.21 22.70 -0.32
N LYS A 103 -2.31 23.97 0.05
CA LYS A 103 -2.52 25.03 -0.94
C LYS A 103 -1.39 25.12 -1.96
N ILE A 104 -0.13 25.00 -1.54
CA ILE A 104 1.03 24.99 -2.45
C ILE A 104 0.91 23.85 -3.46
N LEU A 105 0.54 22.66 -3.01
CA LEU A 105 0.36 21.48 -3.87
C LEU A 105 -0.80 21.71 -4.86
N ASP A 106 -1.94 22.20 -4.38
CA ASP A 106 -3.12 22.44 -5.20
C ASP A 106 -2.85 23.50 -6.29
N ASP A 107 -2.15 24.60 -5.95
CA ASP A 107 -1.75 25.66 -6.89
C ASP A 107 -0.82 25.11 -8.01
N LEU A 108 -0.08 24.02 -7.75
CA LEU A 108 0.82 23.37 -8.71
C LEU A 108 0.17 22.14 -9.40
N GLY A 109 -1.06 21.78 -9.06
CA GLY A 109 -1.72 20.58 -9.57
C GLY A 109 -1.14 19.26 -9.03
N LEU A 110 -0.36 19.32 -7.94
CA LEU A 110 0.22 18.16 -7.27
C LEU A 110 -0.72 17.59 -6.21
N LYS A 111 -0.59 16.30 -5.94
CA LYS A 111 -1.35 15.60 -4.89
C LYS A 111 -0.40 14.81 -3.99
N MET A 112 -0.42 15.11 -2.70
CA MET A 112 0.29 14.31 -1.69
C MET A 112 -0.52 13.04 -1.43
N ILE A 113 -0.06 11.91 -2.02
CA ILE A 113 -0.84 10.67 -1.94
C ILE A 113 -0.52 9.86 -0.68
N SER A 114 0.71 9.98 -0.20
CA SER A 114 1.25 9.27 0.95
C SER A 114 2.40 10.06 1.58
N GLY A 115 2.93 9.58 2.70
CA GLY A 115 4.09 10.20 3.31
C GLY A 115 4.76 9.33 4.34
N HIS A 116 6.07 9.46 4.40
CA HIS A 116 6.95 8.74 5.32
C HIS A 116 7.14 9.52 6.63
N THR A 117 6.75 8.89 7.73
CA THR A 117 7.08 9.31 9.10
C THR A 117 7.25 8.08 9.97
N VAL A 118 8.43 7.90 10.54
CA VAL A 118 8.75 6.74 11.39
C VAL A 118 7.83 6.72 12.62
N MET A 119 7.10 5.63 12.78
CA MET A 119 6.36 5.35 14.00
C MET A 119 7.31 4.73 15.04
N GLY A 120 7.82 5.54 15.96
CA GLY A 120 8.69 5.10 17.06
C GLY A 120 7.91 4.84 18.36
N LYS A 121 8.61 4.29 19.36
CA LYS A 121 8.05 3.98 20.70
C LYS A 121 7.37 5.16 21.36
N GLN A 122 7.88 6.38 21.16
CA GLN A 122 7.35 7.62 21.76
C GLN A 122 5.93 7.97 21.24
N HIS A 123 5.47 7.32 20.19
CA HIS A 123 4.16 7.57 19.61
C HIS A 123 3.05 6.69 20.20
N TRP A 124 3.40 5.73 21.07
CA TRP A 124 2.45 4.87 21.76
C TRP A 124 2.61 4.97 23.28
N ASP A 125 1.52 5.31 23.99
CA ASP A 125 1.47 5.32 25.45
C ASP A 125 0.89 3.99 25.95
N GLU A 126 1.76 3.15 26.47
CA GLU A 126 1.40 1.82 26.94
C GLU A 126 0.43 1.85 28.12
N SER A 127 0.53 2.87 28.99
CA SER A 127 -0.33 3.01 30.17
C SER A 127 -1.76 3.39 29.82
N LYS A 128 -1.91 4.21 28.78
CA LYS A 128 -3.21 4.68 28.27
C LYS A 128 -3.78 3.78 27.17
N LYS A 129 -2.96 2.87 26.60
CA LYS A 129 -3.29 2.09 25.40
C LYS A 129 -3.73 2.99 24.24
N ASP A 130 -3.03 4.09 24.04
CA ASP A 130 -3.41 5.09 23.05
C ASP A 130 -2.18 5.76 22.42
N PHE A 131 -2.38 6.36 21.27
CA PHE A 131 -1.32 7.11 20.56
C PHE A 131 -1.09 8.47 21.22
N SER A 132 0.15 8.96 21.14
CA SER A 132 0.52 10.30 21.58
C SER A 132 -0.25 11.37 20.78
N ASP A 133 -0.44 12.54 21.40
CA ASP A 133 -1.12 13.66 20.72
C ASP A 133 -0.35 14.13 19.48
N SER A 134 0.99 14.03 19.51
CA SER A 134 1.83 14.37 18.34
C SER A 134 1.58 13.40 17.15
N TRP A 135 1.36 12.10 17.42
CA TRP A 135 1.04 11.14 16.37
C TRP A 135 -0.37 11.32 15.83
N LYS A 136 -1.34 11.56 16.70
CA LYS A 136 -2.71 11.90 16.28
C LYS A 136 -2.74 13.14 15.40
N LYS A 137 -1.98 14.19 15.79
CA LYS A 137 -1.82 15.41 14.99
C LYS A 137 -1.21 15.14 13.61
N LEU A 138 -0.20 14.25 13.52
CA LEU A 138 0.33 13.82 12.21
C LEU A 138 -0.77 13.22 11.34
N VAL A 139 -1.58 12.31 11.89
CA VAL A 139 -2.67 11.67 11.14
C VAL A 139 -3.70 12.69 10.67
N ASP A 140 -4.06 13.67 11.52
CA ASP A 140 -4.96 14.75 11.15
C ASP A 140 -4.36 15.65 10.04
N ASP A 141 -3.07 16.00 10.15
CA ASP A 141 -2.36 16.79 9.13
C ASP A 141 -2.21 16.05 7.80
N ALA A 142 -1.99 14.73 7.85
CA ALA A 142 -1.97 13.88 6.67
C ALA A 142 -3.34 13.89 5.94
N ALA A 143 -4.44 13.85 6.71
CA ALA A 143 -5.79 13.96 6.16
C ALA A 143 -6.04 15.33 5.49
N VAL A 144 -5.54 16.43 6.07
CA VAL A 144 -5.60 17.77 5.46
C VAL A 144 -4.88 17.78 4.10
N LEU A 145 -3.74 17.09 3.98
CA LEU A 145 -3.04 16.97 2.70
C LEU A 145 -3.77 16.08 1.68
N GLY A 146 -4.77 15.30 2.11
CA GLY A 146 -5.50 14.37 1.27
C GLY A 146 -4.74 13.07 1.01
N GLN A 147 -3.87 12.67 1.94
CA GLN A 147 -3.17 11.38 1.85
C GLN A 147 -4.15 10.22 1.89
N LYS A 148 -3.78 9.13 1.25
CA LYS A 148 -4.45 7.82 1.36
C LYS A 148 -3.73 6.90 2.33
N TRP A 149 -2.43 7.10 2.49
CA TRP A 149 -1.58 6.28 3.34
C TRP A 149 -0.65 7.13 4.20
N VAL A 150 -0.61 6.83 5.49
CA VAL A 150 0.41 7.31 6.44
C VAL A 150 1.40 6.17 6.60
N ILE A 151 2.64 6.32 6.14
CA ILE A 151 3.58 5.21 6.02
C ILE A 151 4.72 5.38 7.02
N SER A 152 4.99 4.33 7.81
CA SER A 152 6.25 4.22 8.55
C SER A 152 7.31 3.59 7.63
N PRO A 153 8.37 4.34 7.26
CA PRO A 153 9.40 3.82 6.37
C PRO A 153 10.37 2.87 7.08
N SER A 154 10.32 2.79 8.39
CA SER A 154 11.21 1.96 9.19
C SER A 154 10.62 1.69 10.57
N MET A 155 11.31 0.91 11.37
CA MET A 155 11.02 0.66 12.78
C MET A 155 12.29 0.74 13.61
N ASP A 156 12.13 1.12 14.88
CA ASP A 156 13.24 1.19 15.84
C ASP A 156 13.86 -0.20 16.05
N GLU A 157 15.19 -0.30 16.02
CA GLU A 157 15.93 -1.55 16.24
C GLU A 157 15.54 -2.23 17.55
N SER A 158 15.26 -1.46 18.61
CA SER A 158 14.84 -2.00 19.91
C SER A 158 13.50 -2.73 19.87
N MET A 159 12.65 -2.49 18.85
CA MET A 159 11.35 -3.13 18.68
C MET A 159 11.44 -4.49 17.95
N ARG A 160 12.59 -4.79 17.34
CA ARG A 160 12.85 -6.01 16.57
C ARG A 160 13.93 -6.92 17.17
N LYS A 161 14.27 -6.72 18.48
CA LYS A 161 15.27 -7.53 19.17
C LYS A 161 14.75 -8.88 19.68
N ASN A 162 13.47 -8.99 19.98
CA ASN A 162 12.86 -10.25 20.39
C ASN A 162 11.47 -10.42 19.74
N TYR A 163 11.03 -11.67 19.70
CA TYR A 163 9.83 -12.06 18.98
C TYR A 163 8.54 -11.46 19.56
N ASP A 164 8.41 -11.46 20.88
CA ASP A 164 7.18 -11.02 21.54
C ASP A 164 7.00 -9.51 21.44
N ASP A 165 8.07 -8.73 21.64
CA ASP A 165 8.03 -7.27 21.43
C ASP A 165 7.74 -6.93 19.96
N PHE A 166 8.33 -7.67 19.04
CA PHE A 166 8.08 -7.46 17.60
C PHE A 166 6.62 -7.73 17.24
N LYS A 167 6.05 -8.83 17.71
CA LYS A 167 4.63 -9.17 17.54
C LYS A 167 3.72 -8.09 18.11
N ARG A 168 4.02 -7.63 19.33
CA ARG A 168 3.27 -6.55 19.96
C ARG A 168 3.34 -5.26 19.16
N TYR A 169 4.49 -4.97 18.55
CA TYR A 169 4.62 -3.81 17.69
C TYR A 169 3.75 -3.92 16.42
N MET A 170 3.60 -5.10 15.87
CA MET A 170 2.66 -5.36 14.77
C MET A 170 1.20 -5.16 15.20
N ASP A 171 0.84 -5.51 16.44
CA ASP A 171 -0.49 -5.20 17.00
C ASP A 171 -0.72 -3.68 17.08
N ILE A 172 0.31 -2.90 17.47
CA ILE A 172 0.24 -1.43 17.47
C ILE A 172 0.10 -0.89 16.04
N PHE A 173 0.72 -1.50 15.03
CA PHE A 173 0.50 -1.15 13.62
C PHE A 173 -0.96 -1.35 13.22
N ASN A 174 -1.59 -2.44 13.61
CA ASN A 174 -3.01 -2.67 13.38
C ASN A 174 -3.90 -1.62 14.08
N LEU A 175 -3.55 -1.22 15.31
CA LEU A 175 -4.23 -0.13 16.02
C LEU A 175 -4.05 1.21 15.31
N ASN A 176 -2.87 1.49 14.77
CA ASN A 176 -2.61 2.69 13.97
C ASN A 176 -3.43 2.68 12.67
N GLY A 177 -3.58 1.52 12.03
CA GLY A 177 -4.50 1.36 10.90
C GLY A 177 -5.92 1.76 11.26
N LYS A 178 -6.43 1.37 12.44
CA LYS A 178 -7.74 1.82 12.94
C LYS A 178 -7.80 3.33 13.19
N LEU A 179 -6.70 3.95 13.67
CA LEU A 179 -6.62 5.40 13.83
C LEU A 179 -6.71 6.10 12.46
N CYS A 180 -5.91 5.69 11.50
CA CYS A 180 -5.91 6.25 10.14
C CYS A 180 -7.27 6.05 9.44
N GLN A 181 -7.93 4.92 9.66
CA GLN A 181 -9.24 4.61 9.07
C GLN A 181 -10.33 5.60 9.50
N LYS A 182 -10.26 6.18 10.70
CA LYS A 182 -11.18 7.23 11.15
C LYS A 182 -11.12 8.50 10.27
N GLN A 183 -9.99 8.72 9.60
CA GLN A 183 -9.76 9.82 8.67
C GLN A 183 -9.88 9.37 7.20
N GLY A 184 -10.36 8.15 6.94
CA GLY A 184 -10.48 7.61 5.58
C GLY A 184 -9.17 7.18 4.95
N MET A 185 -8.10 7.03 5.73
CA MET A 185 -6.78 6.60 5.30
C MET A 185 -6.45 5.20 5.82
N LYS A 186 -5.39 4.58 5.28
CA LYS A 186 -4.73 3.43 5.88
C LYS A 186 -3.39 3.82 6.52
N PHE A 187 -2.99 3.09 7.54
CA PHE A 187 -1.59 3.05 7.92
C PHE A 187 -0.83 2.18 6.93
N GLY A 188 0.47 2.46 6.70
CA GLY A 188 1.31 1.67 5.82
C GLY A 188 2.68 1.38 6.44
N TYR A 189 3.31 0.33 5.95
CA TYR A 189 4.69 -0.01 6.27
C TYR A 189 5.50 -0.20 4.99
N HIS A 190 6.69 0.41 4.95
CA HIS A 190 7.66 0.32 3.87
C HIS A 190 8.86 -0.49 4.35
N ASN A 191 9.34 -1.42 3.54
CA ASN A 191 10.48 -2.26 3.88
C ASN A 191 11.81 -1.62 3.48
N HIS A 192 12.82 -1.99 4.26
CA HIS A 192 14.23 -1.86 3.91
C HIS A 192 14.83 -3.25 3.64
N ASP A 193 16.08 -3.43 3.99
CA ASP A 193 16.87 -4.66 3.82
C ASP A 193 16.75 -5.60 5.02
N PHE A 194 16.69 -5.03 6.24
CA PHE A 194 16.73 -5.80 7.47
C PHE A 194 15.54 -6.75 7.66
N GLU A 195 14.37 -6.45 7.11
CA GLU A 195 13.21 -7.34 7.18
C GLU A 195 13.45 -8.68 6.47
N PHE A 196 14.35 -8.69 5.49
CA PHE A 196 14.69 -9.87 4.69
C PHE A 196 15.94 -10.58 5.19
N SER A 197 16.85 -9.86 5.84
CA SER A 197 18.13 -10.38 6.36
C SER A 197 18.06 -10.86 7.81
N GLU A 198 17.26 -10.19 8.67
CA GLU A 198 17.12 -10.54 10.08
C GLU A 198 16.05 -11.59 10.34
N LYS A 199 16.23 -12.34 11.43
CA LYS A 199 15.30 -13.39 11.85
C LYS A 199 15.04 -13.34 13.35
N LEU A 200 13.79 -13.63 13.73
CA LEU A 200 13.39 -13.92 15.10
C LEU A 200 12.80 -15.32 15.15
N ASN A 201 13.24 -16.13 16.12
CA ASN A 201 12.83 -17.54 16.25
C ASN A 201 12.99 -18.35 14.95
N GLY A 202 14.00 -18.01 14.12
CA GLY A 202 14.27 -18.69 12.84
C GLY A 202 13.44 -18.20 11.65
N GLU A 203 12.47 -17.31 11.87
CA GLU A 203 11.61 -16.74 10.83
C GLU A 203 12.07 -15.33 10.46
N LYS A 204 12.05 -14.97 9.16
CA LYS A 204 12.37 -13.61 8.70
C LYS A 204 11.39 -12.60 9.27
N LEU A 205 11.87 -11.39 9.58
CA LEU A 205 11.01 -10.31 10.07
C LEU A 205 9.88 -10.02 9.08
N PHE A 206 10.18 -10.02 7.78
CA PHE A 206 9.17 -9.79 6.75
C PHE A 206 8.03 -10.81 6.80
N ASP A 207 8.33 -12.08 6.99
CA ASP A 207 7.31 -13.14 7.08
C ASP A 207 6.45 -13.00 8.34
N ILE A 208 7.05 -12.55 9.45
CA ILE A 208 6.33 -12.25 10.69
C ILE A 208 5.40 -11.05 10.49
N ILE A 209 5.86 -9.97 9.82
CA ILE A 209 5.02 -8.82 9.45
C ILE A 209 3.81 -9.29 8.64
N MET A 210 4.06 -10.04 7.57
CA MET A 210 3.02 -10.52 6.66
C MET A 210 1.91 -11.33 7.36
N LYS A 211 2.27 -12.09 8.41
CA LYS A 211 1.34 -12.90 9.21
C LYS A 211 0.61 -12.10 10.28
N SER A 212 1.17 -10.97 10.72
CA SER A 212 0.73 -10.25 11.91
C SER A 212 -0.13 -9.03 11.62
N ILE A 213 0.09 -8.37 10.48
CA ILE A 213 -0.69 -7.19 10.12
C ILE A 213 -1.99 -7.57 9.39
N ASP A 214 -3.05 -6.84 9.71
CA ASP A 214 -4.35 -6.94 9.03
C ASP A 214 -4.31 -6.15 7.72
N PRO A 215 -4.43 -6.77 6.54
CA PRO A 215 -4.38 -6.08 5.25
C PRO A 215 -5.54 -5.09 5.02
N ALA A 216 -6.62 -5.19 5.80
CA ALA A 216 -7.69 -4.20 5.74
C ALA A 216 -7.31 -2.88 6.42
N LEU A 217 -6.35 -2.91 7.35
CA LEU A 217 -5.93 -1.78 8.18
C LEU A 217 -4.55 -1.26 7.78
N VAL A 218 -3.62 -2.16 7.44
CA VAL A 218 -2.21 -1.85 7.18
C VAL A 218 -1.85 -2.23 5.75
N ALA A 219 -1.52 -1.24 4.94
CA ALA A 219 -0.98 -1.43 3.61
C ALA A 219 0.52 -1.76 3.67
N LEU A 220 1.00 -2.52 2.70
CA LEU A 220 2.44 -2.69 2.48
C LEU A 220 2.86 -1.89 1.26
N GLN A 221 3.90 -1.08 1.46
CA GLN A 221 4.63 -0.42 0.40
C GLN A 221 5.91 -1.22 0.16
N LEU A 222 5.92 -2.03 -0.90
CA LEU A 222 7.09 -2.82 -1.26
C LEU A 222 8.12 -1.92 -1.94
N ASP A 223 9.27 -1.68 -1.28
CA ASP A 223 10.45 -1.18 -1.99
C ASP A 223 11.13 -2.34 -2.69
N MET A 224 11.12 -2.30 -4.03
CA MET A 224 11.66 -3.39 -4.85
C MET A 224 13.17 -3.36 -4.99
N GLY A 225 13.83 -2.27 -4.60
CA GLY A 225 15.30 -2.11 -4.60
C GLY A 225 15.90 -2.47 -3.24
N ASN A 226 15.45 -1.84 -2.15
CA ASN A 226 16.02 -2.02 -0.81
C ASN A 226 16.14 -3.48 -0.39
N LEU A 227 15.17 -4.32 -0.75
CA LEU A 227 15.16 -5.74 -0.39
C LEU A 227 16.35 -6.53 -0.97
N TYR A 228 17.00 -6.04 -2.05
CA TYR A 228 18.19 -6.69 -2.61
C TYR A 228 19.38 -6.60 -1.65
N ASN A 229 19.53 -5.50 -0.93
CA ASN A 229 20.54 -5.37 0.13
C ASN A 229 20.32 -6.41 1.25
N GLY A 230 19.07 -6.78 1.51
CA GLY A 230 18.68 -7.87 2.42
C GLY A 230 18.75 -9.29 1.84
N GLY A 231 19.19 -9.43 0.58
CA GLY A 231 19.31 -10.72 -0.10
C GLY A 231 18.00 -11.33 -0.58
N ALA A 232 16.96 -10.52 -0.78
CA ALA A 232 15.68 -10.94 -1.35
C ALA A 232 15.55 -10.49 -2.82
N VAL A 233 14.56 -11.06 -3.53
CA VAL A 233 14.23 -10.75 -4.92
C VAL A 233 12.76 -10.35 -4.99
N ALA A 234 12.46 -9.16 -5.54
CA ALA A 234 11.12 -8.60 -5.53
C ALA A 234 10.07 -9.51 -6.22
N LEU A 235 10.42 -10.15 -7.34
CA LEU A 235 9.54 -11.08 -8.04
C LEU A 235 9.16 -12.28 -7.17
N ASP A 236 10.11 -12.81 -6.39
CA ASP A 236 9.87 -13.96 -5.51
C ASP A 236 8.96 -13.56 -4.34
N VAL A 237 9.23 -12.41 -3.72
CA VAL A 237 8.40 -11.85 -2.63
C VAL A 237 6.97 -11.62 -3.09
N MET A 238 6.77 -11.03 -4.27
CA MET A 238 5.43 -10.81 -4.82
C MET A 238 4.70 -12.12 -5.17
N ASN A 239 5.44 -13.13 -5.64
CA ASN A 239 4.87 -14.44 -5.91
C ASN A 239 4.46 -15.17 -4.63
N GLN A 240 5.20 -15.01 -3.55
CA GLN A 240 4.92 -15.59 -2.24
C GLN A 240 3.69 -14.94 -1.57
N TYR A 241 3.48 -13.62 -1.77
CA TYR A 241 2.44 -12.83 -1.10
C TYR A 241 1.53 -12.08 -2.09
N PRO A 242 0.76 -12.78 -2.94
CA PRO A 242 -0.09 -12.13 -3.93
C PRO A 242 -1.17 -11.26 -3.27
N GLY A 243 -1.47 -10.09 -3.90
CA GLY A 243 -2.51 -9.17 -3.44
C GLY A 243 -2.16 -8.32 -2.21
N ARG A 244 -0.90 -8.37 -1.73
CA ARG A 244 -0.52 -7.73 -0.46
C ARG A 244 0.18 -6.38 -0.61
N PHE A 245 0.57 -5.98 -1.83
CA PHE A 245 1.39 -4.80 -2.08
C PHE A 245 0.59 -3.70 -2.76
N GLU A 246 -0.19 -2.96 -1.97
CA GLU A 246 -1.08 -1.91 -2.47
C GLU A 246 -0.30 -0.74 -3.07
N ILE A 247 0.88 -0.47 -2.51
CA ILE A 247 1.81 0.58 -2.94
C ILE A 247 3.18 -0.06 -3.22
N MET A 248 3.94 0.56 -4.11
CA MET A 248 5.29 0.11 -4.45
C MET A 248 6.24 1.29 -4.58
N HIS A 249 7.42 1.21 -3.99
CA HIS A 249 8.54 2.03 -4.37
C HIS A 249 9.25 1.39 -5.56
N VAL A 250 9.28 2.14 -6.66
CA VAL A 250 9.91 1.73 -7.91
C VAL A 250 11.34 2.25 -7.90
N LYS A 251 12.27 1.37 -7.56
CA LYS A 251 13.70 1.64 -7.39
C LYS A 251 14.49 0.57 -8.12
N ASP A 252 15.43 0.97 -8.96
CA ASP A 252 16.37 0.05 -9.59
C ASP A 252 17.75 0.15 -8.92
N GLU A 253 18.52 -0.93 -8.92
CA GLU A 253 19.75 -1.05 -8.18
C GLU A 253 20.88 -1.56 -9.07
N ILE A 254 22.10 -1.03 -8.83
CA ILE A 254 23.37 -1.54 -9.38
C ILE A 254 24.30 -1.89 -8.24
N PRO A 255 25.32 -2.76 -8.45
CA PRO A 255 26.34 -2.99 -7.44
C PRO A 255 27.01 -1.67 -7.04
N SER A 256 27.02 -1.40 -5.73
CA SER A 256 27.66 -0.19 -5.20
C SER A 256 29.17 -0.27 -5.36
N LYS A 257 29.78 0.86 -5.67
CA LYS A 257 31.25 1.00 -5.76
C LYS A 257 31.85 1.56 -4.48
N GLU A 258 31.04 2.20 -3.66
CA GLU A 258 31.47 2.91 -2.45
C GLU A 258 30.44 2.70 -1.33
N GLY A 259 30.90 2.82 -0.07
CA GLY A 259 30.02 2.69 1.09
C GLY A 259 29.88 1.27 1.64
N ASN A 260 28.93 1.08 2.55
CA ASN A 260 28.70 -0.20 3.25
C ASN A 260 27.57 -1.03 2.62
N GLU A 261 26.79 -0.47 1.72
CA GLU A 261 25.71 -1.15 1.03
C GLU A 261 26.24 -1.92 -0.18
N LYS A 262 25.64 -3.06 -0.47
CA LYS A 262 26.04 -3.90 -1.61
C LYS A 262 25.54 -3.32 -2.94
N TYR A 263 24.45 -2.59 -2.89
CA TYR A 263 23.79 -2.01 -4.05
C TYR A 263 23.47 -0.55 -3.78
N GLU A 264 23.40 0.23 -4.85
CA GLU A 264 22.98 1.62 -4.85
C GLU A 264 21.94 1.84 -5.95
N SER A 265 21.04 2.79 -5.74
CA SER A 265 19.96 3.05 -6.71
C SER A 265 20.49 3.69 -7.99
N THR A 266 19.83 3.39 -9.10
CA THR A 266 20.15 3.90 -10.44
C THR A 266 18.88 4.23 -11.22
N ILE A 267 19.03 4.77 -12.41
CA ILE A 267 17.94 5.03 -13.36
C ILE A 267 17.17 3.73 -13.64
N LEU A 268 15.86 3.80 -13.64
CA LEU A 268 14.96 2.67 -13.86
C LEU A 268 15.28 1.90 -15.15
N GLY A 269 15.32 0.59 -15.07
CA GLY A 269 15.63 -0.30 -16.20
C GLY A 269 17.12 -0.41 -16.54
N GLN A 270 18.00 0.29 -15.82
CA GLN A 270 19.46 0.19 -16.01
C GLN A 270 20.14 -0.71 -14.97
N GLY A 271 19.39 -1.19 -14.00
CA GLY A 271 19.87 -2.02 -12.90
C GLY A 271 19.52 -3.49 -13.03
N ILE A 272 19.60 -4.18 -11.88
CA ILE A 272 19.43 -5.64 -11.75
C ILE A 272 18.03 -6.04 -11.29
N VAL A 273 17.19 -5.09 -10.82
CA VAL A 273 15.91 -5.37 -10.15
C VAL A 273 14.85 -5.91 -11.09
N LYS A 274 14.99 -5.68 -12.41
CA LYS A 274 13.96 -5.97 -13.43
C LYS A 274 12.69 -5.19 -13.16
N THR A 275 12.83 -3.91 -12.86
CA THR A 275 11.79 -3.00 -12.39
C THR A 275 10.51 -3.06 -13.19
N LYS A 276 10.59 -3.12 -14.54
CA LYS A 276 9.40 -3.25 -15.38
C LYS A 276 8.62 -4.54 -15.11
N GLU A 277 9.32 -5.68 -15.02
CA GLU A 277 8.69 -6.98 -14.76
C GLU A 277 8.01 -6.99 -13.39
N VAL A 278 8.66 -6.38 -12.37
CA VAL A 278 8.10 -6.24 -11.02
C VAL A 278 6.87 -5.35 -11.02
N CYS A 279 6.87 -4.23 -11.73
CA CYS A 279 5.70 -3.36 -11.89
C CYS A 279 4.52 -4.11 -12.55
N ASP A 280 4.78 -4.83 -13.64
CA ASP A 280 3.76 -5.62 -14.35
C ASP A 280 3.19 -6.74 -13.46
N LEU A 281 4.03 -7.40 -12.67
CA LEU A 281 3.58 -8.38 -11.68
C LEU A 281 2.77 -7.73 -10.55
N GLY A 282 3.18 -6.55 -10.10
CA GLY A 282 2.43 -5.72 -9.13
C GLY A 282 1.01 -5.45 -9.59
N LYS A 283 0.85 -5.05 -10.83
CA LYS A 283 -0.43 -4.74 -11.47
C LYS A 283 -1.32 -5.96 -11.64
N THR A 284 -0.74 -7.12 -11.96
CA THR A 284 -1.49 -8.32 -12.31
C THR A 284 -1.73 -9.25 -11.13
N LYS A 285 -0.79 -9.33 -10.20
CA LYS A 285 -0.80 -10.27 -9.08
C LYS A 285 -0.59 -9.61 -7.72
N GLY A 286 0.20 -8.54 -7.64
CA GLY A 286 0.60 -7.89 -6.38
C GLY A 286 -0.51 -7.09 -5.71
N GLY A 287 -1.53 -6.65 -6.46
CA GLY A 287 -2.59 -5.77 -5.98
C GLY A 287 -2.19 -4.29 -5.98
N THR A 288 -1.11 -3.94 -6.70
CA THR A 288 -0.54 -2.59 -6.69
C THR A 288 -1.36 -1.62 -7.50
N ILE A 289 -1.72 -0.50 -6.88
CA ILE A 289 -2.47 0.61 -7.49
C ILE A 289 -1.69 1.93 -7.51
N CYS A 290 -0.58 2.00 -6.75
CA CYS A 290 0.26 3.19 -6.63
C CYS A 290 1.74 2.81 -6.75
N TYR A 291 2.44 3.48 -7.65
CA TYR A 291 3.85 3.30 -7.98
C TYR A 291 4.59 4.60 -7.70
N ILE A 292 5.46 4.60 -6.71
CA ILE A 292 6.22 5.77 -6.27
C ILE A 292 7.68 5.57 -6.68
N ILE A 293 8.17 6.39 -7.59
CA ILE A 293 9.57 6.39 -8.02
C ILE A 293 10.42 6.86 -6.84
N GLU A 294 11.52 6.15 -6.58
CA GLU A 294 12.55 6.60 -5.64
C GLU A 294 13.94 6.32 -6.18
N GLN A 295 14.82 7.32 -6.11
CA GLN A 295 16.25 7.19 -6.43
C GLN A 295 17.07 8.00 -5.44
N GLU A 296 18.12 7.41 -4.88
CA GLU A 296 18.92 7.99 -3.79
C GLU A 296 20.38 8.22 -4.18
N SER A 297 20.87 7.51 -5.21
CA SER A 297 22.18 7.66 -5.87
C SER A 297 21.98 8.08 -7.32
N TYR A 298 22.85 8.94 -7.84
CA TYR A 298 22.57 9.66 -9.10
C TYR A 298 23.64 9.48 -10.16
N GLN A 299 24.72 8.75 -9.89
CA GLN A 299 25.85 8.46 -10.81
C GLN A 299 26.33 9.70 -11.58
N GLY A 300 26.53 10.83 -10.87
CA GLY A 300 27.04 12.09 -11.42
C GLY A 300 25.99 12.98 -12.14
N LYS A 301 24.72 12.55 -12.21
CA LYS A 301 23.60 13.40 -12.65
C LYS A 301 23.06 14.25 -11.50
N THR A 302 22.21 15.24 -11.81
CA THR A 302 21.44 15.89 -10.75
C THR A 302 20.25 15.05 -10.32
N PRO A 303 19.79 15.13 -9.06
CA PRO A 303 18.56 14.44 -8.63
C PRO A 303 17.34 14.75 -9.51
N MET A 304 17.19 16.00 -9.91
CA MET A 304 16.09 16.44 -10.77
C MET A 304 16.14 15.82 -12.18
N ASP A 305 17.35 15.67 -12.76
CA ASP A 305 17.51 15.02 -14.08
C ASP A 305 17.15 13.53 -13.97
N CYS A 306 17.57 12.85 -12.92
CA CYS A 306 17.19 11.46 -12.64
C CYS A 306 15.67 11.30 -12.54
N CYS A 307 15.02 12.14 -11.73
CA CYS A 307 13.55 12.10 -11.58
C CYS A 307 12.83 12.33 -12.92
N GLN A 308 13.36 13.21 -13.79
CA GLN A 308 12.78 13.44 -15.11
C GLN A 308 12.95 12.22 -16.02
N GLU A 309 14.09 11.57 -15.99
CA GLU A 309 14.39 10.37 -16.79
C GLU A 309 13.52 9.19 -16.34
N ASP A 310 13.44 8.94 -15.05
CA ASP A 310 12.62 7.88 -14.47
C ASP A 310 11.13 8.05 -14.78
N LEU A 311 10.61 9.27 -14.69
CA LEU A 311 9.22 9.53 -15.08
C LEU A 311 8.96 9.24 -16.57
N LYS A 312 9.91 9.57 -17.47
CA LYS A 312 9.81 9.25 -18.89
C LYS A 312 9.79 7.74 -19.10
N ILE A 313 10.63 7.00 -18.37
CA ILE A 313 10.70 5.54 -18.42
C ILE A 313 9.38 4.92 -17.95
N MET A 314 8.85 5.33 -16.79
CA MET A 314 7.56 4.85 -16.30
C MET A 314 6.44 5.11 -17.30
N LYS A 315 6.37 6.31 -17.89
CA LYS A 315 5.40 6.62 -18.94
C LYS A 315 5.58 5.74 -20.19
N SER A 316 6.81 5.43 -20.58
CA SER A 316 7.09 4.54 -21.73
C SER A 316 6.62 3.09 -21.46
N TRP A 317 6.60 2.67 -20.20
CA TRP A 317 6.08 1.36 -19.76
C TRP A 317 4.56 1.33 -19.60
N GLY A 318 3.88 2.48 -19.71
CA GLY A 318 2.42 2.60 -19.59
C GLY A 318 1.91 2.82 -18.17
N TYR A 319 2.75 3.41 -17.32
CA TYR A 319 2.45 3.79 -15.94
C TYR A 319 2.28 5.29 -15.76
#